data_33d8598eead1fd03ed39ca768ce64953
#
_entry.id   33d8598eead1fd03ed39ca768ce64953
#
_cell.length_a   1.000
_cell.length_b   1.000
_cell.length_c   1.000
_cell.angle_alpha   90.00
_cell.angle_beta   90.00
_cell.angle_gamma   90.00
#
_symmetry.space_group_name_H-M   'P 1'
#
loop_
_entity.id
_entity.type
_entity.pdbx_description
1 polymer ?
#
loop_
_entity_poly.entity_id
_entity_poly.type
_entity_poly.pdbx_seq_one_letter_code
_entity_poly.pdbx_strand_id
1 'polypeptide(L)' 'MTIEERVQAIIVEQLGVDEKEVTESASFIEDLGADSLDTVELVMAFEEEFDIEIPEEDAEEIATVADAIRYIKDKTAKEA' A
#
# COMPACT_ATOMS: atom_id res chain seq x y z
N MET A 1 -3.12 16.22 1.54
CA MET A 1 -2.13 15.14 1.65
C MET A 1 -1.83 14.55 0.28
N THR A 2 -0.60 14.17 0.06
CA THR A 2 -0.22 13.49 -1.18
C THR A 2 -0.61 12.02 -1.10
N ILE A 3 -0.58 11.35 -2.25
CA ILE A 3 -0.85 9.90 -2.28
C ILE A 3 0.19 9.18 -1.44
N GLU A 4 1.45 9.59 -1.53
CA GLU A 4 2.53 8.99 -0.75
C GLU A 4 2.26 9.08 0.74
N GLU A 5 1.84 10.24 1.21
CA GLU A 5 1.55 10.44 2.62
C GLU A 5 0.36 9.60 3.08
N ARG A 6 -0.66 9.49 2.24
CA ARG A 6 -1.83 8.69 2.57
C ARG A 6 -1.50 7.20 2.61
N VAL A 7 -0.70 6.73 1.66
CA VAL A 7 -0.23 5.34 1.64
C VAL A 7 0.57 5.04 2.90
N GLN A 8 1.49 5.93 3.24
CA GLN A 8 2.32 5.77 4.43
C GLN A 8 1.48 5.69 5.70
N ALA A 9 0.49 6.56 5.82
CA ALA A 9 -0.39 6.59 6.99
C ALA A 9 -1.17 5.28 7.13
N ILE A 10 -1.66 4.76 6.02
CA ILE A 10 -2.40 3.50 6.01
C ILE A 10 -1.51 2.34 6.45
N ILE A 11 -0.28 2.30 5.94
CA ILE A 11 0.67 1.24 6.29
C ILE A 11 1.00 1.28 7.77
N VAL A 12 1.27 2.45 8.30
CA VAL A 12 1.57 2.63 9.72
C VAL A 12 0.40 2.12 10.56
N GLU A 13 -0.81 2.47 10.19
CA GLU A 13 -1.99 2.07 10.94
C GLU A 13 -2.26 0.56 10.85
N GLN A 14 -2.15 0.01 9.66
CA GLN A 14 -2.46 -1.42 9.45
C GLN A 14 -1.41 -2.35 10.00
N LEU A 15 -0.15 -2.01 9.87
CA LEU A 15 0.94 -2.89 10.29
C LEU A 15 1.53 -2.53 11.65
N GLY A 16 1.16 -1.38 12.19
CA GLY A 16 1.66 -0.95 13.48
C GLY A 16 3.16 -0.66 13.48
N VAL A 17 3.69 -0.21 12.36
CA VAL A 17 5.11 0.11 12.24
C VAL A 17 5.33 1.61 12.37
N ASP A 18 6.60 1.98 12.62
CA ASP A 18 6.99 3.38 12.71
C ASP A 18 7.00 4.00 11.31
N GLU A 19 6.57 5.24 11.23
CA GLU A 19 6.59 6.00 9.99
C GLU A 19 7.97 5.98 9.32
N LYS A 20 9.02 6.01 10.11
CA LYS A 20 10.41 5.99 9.61
C LYS A 20 10.76 4.69 8.90
N GLU A 21 10.06 3.62 9.22
CA GLU A 21 10.30 2.32 8.59
C GLU A 21 9.65 2.21 7.22
N VAL A 22 8.68 3.06 6.94
CA VAL A 22 7.93 3.02 5.69
C VAL A 22 8.65 3.84 4.63
N THR A 23 9.71 3.26 4.08
CA THR A 23 10.46 3.87 2.98
C THR A 23 9.98 3.29 1.67
N GLU A 24 10.27 3.95 0.56
CA GLU A 24 9.84 3.49 -0.75
C GLU A 24 10.38 2.11 -1.10
N SER A 25 11.58 1.79 -0.66
CA SER A 25 12.19 0.50 -0.95
C SER A 25 11.81 -0.60 0.04
N ALA A 26 11.05 -0.28 1.09
CA ALA A 26 10.66 -1.25 2.10
C ALA A 26 9.73 -2.30 1.50
N SER A 27 10.04 -3.56 1.77
CA SER A 27 9.18 -4.68 1.42
C SER A 27 8.15 -4.87 2.53
N PHE A 28 6.90 -5.07 2.16
CA PHE A 28 5.85 -5.27 3.16
C PHE A 28 6.13 -6.50 4.02
N ILE A 29 6.58 -7.57 3.42
CA ILE A 29 6.82 -8.82 4.14
C ILE A 29 8.17 -8.84 4.82
N GLU A 30 9.23 -8.52 4.09
CA GLU A 30 10.59 -8.63 4.63
C GLU A 30 10.98 -7.50 5.57
N ASP A 31 10.62 -6.28 5.24
CA ASP A 31 11.03 -5.11 6.01
C ASP A 31 10.00 -4.68 7.05
N LEU A 32 8.72 -4.80 6.71
CA LEU A 32 7.64 -4.34 7.59
C LEU A 32 6.96 -5.49 8.34
N GLY A 33 7.37 -6.72 8.07
CA GLY A 33 6.87 -7.87 8.81
C GLY A 33 5.43 -8.27 8.57
N ALA A 34 4.87 -7.86 7.42
CA ALA A 34 3.50 -8.23 7.09
C ALA A 34 3.42 -9.70 6.69
N ASP A 35 2.39 -10.40 7.15
CA ASP A 35 2.11 -11.75 6.67
C ASP A 35 1.04 -11.67 5.58
N SER A 36 0.60 -12.83 5.10
CA SER A 36 -0.37 -12.86 3.99
C SER A 36 -1.72 -12.23 4.36
N LEU A 37 -2.13 -12.36 5.60
CA LEU A 37 -3.38 -11.76 6.07
C LEU A 37 -3.23 -10.23 6.14
N ASP A 38 -2.09 -9.78 6.64
CA ASP A 38 -1.81 -8.34 6.73
C ASP A 38 -1.82 -7.70 5.35
N THR A 39 -1.23 -8.36 4.35
CA THR A 39 -1.20 -7.81 3.00
C THR A 39 -2.59 -7.71 2.40
N VAL A 40 -3.46 -8.69 2.66
CA VAL A 40 -4.85 -8.65 2.19
C VAL A 40 -5.58 -7.46 2.81
N GLU A 41 -5.43 -7.28 4.11
CA GLU A 41 -6.07 -6.16 4.82
C GLU A 41 -5.55 -4.82 4.34
N LEU A 42 -4.26 -4.75 4.06
CA LEU A 42 -3.63 -3.54 3.56
C LEU A 42 -4.19 -3.15 2.19
N VAL A 43 -4.33 -4.14 1.30
CA VAL A 43 -4.91 -3.92 -0.02
C VAL A 43 -6.34 -3.42 0.10
N MET A 44 -7.12 -4.01 0.97
CA MET A 44 -8.50 -3.58 1.20
C MET A 44 -8.56 -2.15 1.72
N ALA A 45 -7.64 -1.78 2.61
CA ALA A 45 -7.59 -0.43 3.13
C ALA A 45 -7.26 0.58 2.02
N PHE A 46 -6.36 0.23 1.12
CA PHE A 46 -6.05 1.08 -0.03
C PHE A 46 -7.26 1.25 -0.93
N GLU A 47 -7.99 0.16 -1.17
CA GLU A 47 -9.18 0.22 -2.01
C GLU A 47 -10.23 1.18 -1.45
N GLU A 48 -10.44 1.12 -0.15
CA GLU A 48 -11.40 2.00 0.52
C GLU A 48 -10.93 3.44 0.56
N GLU A 49 -9.66 3.65 0.84
CA GLU A 49 -9.12 5.00 0.99
C GLU A 49 -9.12 5.77 -0.34
N PHE A 50 -8.80 5.08 -1.43
CA PHE A 50 -8.66 5.72 -2.73
C PHE A 50 -9.82 5.45 -3.68
N ASP A 51 -10.81 4.70 -3.21
CA ASP A 51 -11.99 4.33 -3.98
C ASP A 51 -11.60 3.70 -5.33
N ILE A 52 -10.73 2.71 -5.25
CA ILE A 52 -10.24 1.97 -6.42
C ILE A 52 -10.43 0.47 -6.17
N GLU A 53 -10.29 -0.30 -7.23
CA GLU A 53 -10.36 -1.74 -7.16
C GLU A 53 -8.99 -2.32 -7.49
N ILE A 54 -8.48 -3.17 -6.63
CA ILE A 54 -7.18 -3.83 -6.83
C ILE A 54 -7.43 -5.33 -6.97
N PRO A 55 -7.43 -5.86 -8.22
CA PRO A 55 -7.61 -7.28 -8.42
C PRO A 55 -6.51 -8.08 -7.73
N GLU A 56 -6.83 -9.29 -7.33
CA GLU A 56 -5.88 -10.15 -6.63
C GLU A 56 -4.57 -10.33 -7.40
N GLU A 57 -4.65 -10.45 -8.72
CA GLU A 57 -3.46 -10.59 -9.56
C GLU A 57 -2.53 -9.39 -9.42
N ASP A 58 -3.10 -8.19 -9.38
CA ASP A 58 -2.32 -6.97 -9.24
C ASP A 58 -1.77 -6.84 -7.82
N ALA A 59 -2.55 -7.26 -6.83
CA ALA A 59 -2.12 -7.21 -5.43
C ALA A 59 -0.86 -8.06 -5.21
N GLU A 60 -0.76 -9.19 -5.91
CA GLU A 60 0.40 -10.06 -5.80
C GLU A 60 1.69 -9.40 -6.31
N GLU A 61 1.56 -8.43 -7.19
CA GLU A 61 2.72 -7.72 -7.75
C GLU A 61 3.17 -6.56 -6.86
N ILE A 62 2.35 -6.19 -5.89
CA ILE A 62 2.67 -5.11 -4.98
C ILE A 62 3.50 -5.68 -3.83
N ALA A 63 4.82 -5.58 -3.95
CA ALA A 63 5.75 -6.14 -2.97
C ALA A 63 6.38 -5.08 -2.08
N THR A 64 6.55 -3.87 -2.58
CA THR A 64 7.18 -2.78 -1.85
C THR A 64 6.26 -1.57 -1.75
N VAL A 65 6.63 -0.64 -0.88
CA VAL A 65 5.89 0.62 -0.72
C VAL A 65 5.85 1.37 -2.06
N ALA A 66 6.98 1.42 -2.79
CA ALA A 66 7.04 2.09 -4.09
C ALA A 66 6.06 1.46 -5.08
N ASP A 67 5.95 0.13 -5.08
CA ASP A 67 5.01 -0.55 -5.96
C ASP A 67 3.57 -0.12 -5.68
N ALA A 68 3.21 -0.04 -4.40
CA ALA A 68 1.87 0.36 -3.99
C ALA A 68 1.58 1.81 -4.41
N ILE A 69 2.53 2.70 -4.18
CA ILE A 69 2.37 4.10 -4.55
C ILE A 69 2.17 4.25 -6.06
N ARG A 70 3.01 3.57 -6.82
CA ARG A 70 2.94 3.63 -8.28
C ARG A 70 1.60 3.10 -8.80
N TYR A 71 1.16 1.99 -8.25
CA TYR A 71 -0.10 1.38 -8.63
C TYR A 71 -1.27 2.33 -8.36
N ILE A 72 -1.31 2.89 -7.17
CA ILE A 72 -2.39 3.78 -6.77
C ILE A 72 -2.40 5.06 -7.60
N LYS A 73 -1.22 5.64 -7.86
CA LYS A 73 -1.12 6.83 -8.71
C LYS A 73 -1.65 6.56 -10.11
N ASP A 74 -1.32 5.40 -10.66
CA ASP A 74 -1.77 5.03 -12.00
C ASP A 74 -3.29 4.87 -12.04
N LYS A 75 -3.85 4.22 -11.06
CA LYS A 75 -5.29 4.00 -10.98
C LYS A 75 -6.06 5.30 -10.77
N THR A 76 -5.60 6.15 -9.88
CA THR A 76 -6.30 7.41 -9.59
C THR A 76 -6.18 8.39 -10.75
N ALA A 77 -5.07 8.37 -11.48
CA ALA A 77 -4.89 9.22 -12.65
C ALA A 77 -5.88 8.87 -13.76
N LYS A 78 -6.20 7.59 -13.90
CA LYS A 78 -7.15 7.14 -14.93
C LYS A 78 -8.59 7.52 -14.65
N GLU A 79 -8.90 7.79 -13.40
CA GLU A 79 -10.25 8.14 -12.98
C GLU A 79 -10.49 9.65 -13.00
N ALA A 80 -9.46 10.42 -13.17
CA ALA A 80 -9.54 11.88 -13.14
C ALA A 80 -10.26 12.47 -14.35
#